data_24382dde69542912f19f08232080f465
#
_entry.id   24382dde69542912f19f08232080f465
#
_cell.length_a   1.000
_cell.length_b   1.000
_cell.length_c   1.000
_cell.angle_alpha   90.00
_cell.angle_beta   90.00
_cell.angle_gamma   90.00
#
_symmetry.space_group_name_H-M   'P 1'
#
loop_
_entity.id
_entity.type
_entity.pdbx_description
1 polymer ?
#
loop_
_entity_poly.entity_id
_entity_poly.type
_entity_poly.pdbx_seq_one_letter_code
_entity_poly.pdbx_strand_id
1 'polypeptide(L)'
;EPILLTIVGVEWAAKPAVVSHGVNMLLNSLYFILCVLTCSVMAVYMFALTLEHVYDKRCLRITGRIVLILNIIFWGIVIWNLRSGVLFYFDENQIYIRGPLNRIGYLVMAIEMLMLVLCYMRNRRSVSRPVVRFIRTMPVIAAICIVFQHIYKDLQLNGMFMAIVNMVIFISFQTRRSEVDSLTFIGNRNSFFEELSLRIASRQYFQVVLVCLKQFS
;
A
#
# COMPACT_ATOMS: atom_id res chain seq x y z
N GLU A 1 11.08 -2.68 11.65
CA GLU A 1 10.16 -2.61 12.82
C GLU A 1 8.86 -3.43 12.65
N PRO A 2 8.18 -3.52 11.47
CA PRO A 2 7.03 -4.41 11.35
C PRO A 2 7.37 -5.89 11.54
N ILE A 3 8.61 -6.29 11.25
CA ILE A 3 9.09 -7.66 11.50
C ILE A 3 9.16 -7.94 13.01
N LEU A 4 9.58 -6.96 13.80
CA LEU A 4 9.67 -7.09 15.26
C LEU A 4 8.29 -7.26 15.90
N LEU A 5 7.29 -6.49 15.44
CA LEU A 5 5.89 -6.62 15.86
C LEU A 5 5.29 -7.99 15.50
N THR A 6 5.67 -8.56 14.34
CA THR A 6 5.23 -9.89 13.93
C THR A 6 5.89 -10.99 14.76
N ILE A 7 7.20 -10.88 15.04
CA ILE A 7 7.94 -11.83 15.89
C ILE A 7 7.42 -11.76 17.33
N VAL A 8 7.28 -10.57 17.89
CA VAL A 8 6.70 -10.37 19.23
C VAL A 8 5.28 -10.92 19.30
N GLY A 9 4.44 -10.67 18.27
CA GLY A 9 3.09 -11.19 18.20
C GLY A 9 3.01 -12.72 18.17
N VAL A 10 3.94 -13.40 17.50
CA VAL A 10 4.05 -14.86 17.47
C VAL A 10 4.50 -15.43 18.80
N GLU A 11 5.51 -14.83 19.45
CA GLU A 11 5.96 -15.25 20.77
C GLU A 11 4.88 -15.04 21.86
N TRP A 12 4.11 -13.97 21.74
CA TRP A 12 3.01 -13.67 22.70
C TRP A 12 1.82 -14.60 22.48
N ALA A 13 1.50 -14.98 21.24
CA ALA A 13 0.49 -15.98 20.95
C ALA A 13 0.85 -17.37 21.48
N ALA A 14 2.15 -17.68 21.59
CA ALA A 14 2.65 -18.94 22.12
C ALA A 14 2.64 -19.03 23.66
N LYS A 15 2.44 -17.89 24.38
CA LYS A 15 2.41 -17.82 25.86
C LYS A 15 1.17 -17.08 26.37
N PRO A 16 -0.04 -17.61 26.16
CA PRO A 16 -1.28 -16.90 26.49
C PRO A 16 -1.48 -16.58 27.97
N ALA A 17 -0.81 -17.31 28.88
CA ALA A 17 -0.97 -17.18 30.33
C ALA A 17 -0.32 -15.92 30.93
N VAL A 18 0.51 -15.18 30.20
CA VAL A 18 1.29 -14.05 30.73
C VAL A 18 0.64 -12.70 30.45
N VAL A 19 -0.29 -12.61 29.52
CA VAL A 19 -0.83 -11.33 29.04
C VAL A 19 -2.29 -11.14 29.47
N SER A 20 -2.59 -9.97 30.04
CA SER A 20 -3.96 -9.60 30.36
C SER A 20 -4.86 -9.59 29.13
N HIS A 21 -6.09 -10.08 29.25
CA HIS A 21 -7.12 -10.08 28.19
C HIS A 21 -7.25 -8.71 27.52
N GLY A 22 -7.27 -7.62 28.28
CA GLY A 22 -7.37 -6.26 27.75
C GLY A 22 -6.18 -5.85 26.89
N VAL A 23 -4.97 -6.27 27.26
CA VAL A 23 -3.75 -6.00 26.48
C VAL A 23 -3.77 -6.78 25.18
N ASN A 24 -4.19 -8.05 25.19
CA ASN A 24 -4.35 -8.86 23.97
C ASN A 24 -5.37 -8.24 23.01
N MET A 25 -6.52 -7.80 23.52
CA MET A 25 -7.54 -7.11 22.72
C MET A 25 -6.99 -5.81 22.10
N LEU A 26 -6.27 -5.00 22.88
CA LEU A 26 -5.69 -3.75 22.40
C LEU A 26 -4.65 -3.99 21.31
N LEU A 27 -3.70 -4.91 21.53
CA LEU A 27 -2.62 -5.21 20.59
C LEU A 27 -3.15 -5.74 19.26
N ASN A 28 -4.12 -6.65 19.30
CA ASN A 28 -4.73 -7.18 18.07
C ASN A 28 -5.57 -6.10 17.35
N SER A 29 -6.29 -5.25 18.09
CA SER A 29 -7.00 -4.12 17.49
C SER A 29 -6.05 -3.14 16.82
N LEU A 30 -4.94 -2.80 17.47
CA LEU A 30 -3.89 -1.95 16.91
C LEU A 30 -3.26 -2.58 15.66
N TYR A 31 -2.98 -3.89 15.70
CA TYR A 31 -2.48 -4.63 14.55
C TYR A 31 -3.43 -4.52 13.35
N PHE A 32 -4.75 -4.71 13.53
CA PHE A 32 -5.75 -4.56 12.46
C PHE A 32 -5.74 -3.16 11.88
N ILE A 33 -5.73 -2.12 12.73
CA ILE A 33 -5.70 -0.71 12.31
C ILE A 33 -4.43 -0.43 11.50
N LEU A 34 -3.26 -0.80 12.01
CA LEU A 34 -1.98 -0.54 11.35
C LEU A 34 -1.85 -1.28 10.02
N CYS A 35 -2.37 -2.51 9.94
CA CYS A 35 -2.33 -3.32 8.73
C CYS A 35 -3.12 -2.65 7.60
N VAL A 36 -4.38 -2.26 7.85
CA VAL A 36 -5.21 -1.59 6.85
C VAL A 36 -4.68 -0.19 6.54
N LEU A 37 -4.24 0.57 7.55
CA LEU A 37 -3.66 1.91 7.36
C LEU A 37 -2.43 1.86 6.44
N THR A 38 -1.53 0.90 6.65
CA THR A 38 -0.34 0.74 5.80
C THR A 38 -0.73 0.49 4.34
N CYS A 39 -1.71 -0.39 4.10
CA CYS A 39 -2.24 -0.62 2.75
C CYS A 39 -2.85 0.63 2.14
N SER A 40 -3.61 1.38 2.92
CA SER A 40 -4.29 2.59 2.44
C SER A 40 -3.30 3.70 2.11
N VAL A 41 -2.27 3.91 2.93
CA VAL A 41 -1.18 4.85 2.63
C VAL A 41 -0.49 4.48 1.32
N MET A 42 -0.27 3.18 1.12
CA MET A 42 0.28 2.62 -0.11
C MET A 42 -0.61 2.88 -1.32
N ALA A 43 -1.91 2.61 -1.19
CA ALA A 43 -2.88 2.86 -2.24
C ALA A 43 -2.88 4.35 -2.63
N VAL A 44 -2.94 5.27 -1.65
CA VAL A 44 -2.88 6.72 -1.89
C VAL A 44 -1.60 7.12 -2.60
N TYR A 45 -0.47 6.56 -2.19
CA TYR A 45 0.81 6.81 -2.86
C TYR A 45 0.79 6.33 -4.32
N MET A 46 0.28 5.13 -4.58
CA MET A 46 0.15 4.61 -5.94
C MET A 46 -0.83 5.42 -6.79
N PHE A 47 -1.90 5.94 -6.20
CA PHE A 47 -2.79 6.91 -6.87
C PHE A 47 -2.05 8.19 -7.24
N ALA A 48 -1.24 8.73 -6.33
CA ALA A 48 -0.45 9.92 -6.60
C ALA A 48 0.50 9.70 -7.79
N LEU A 49 1.21 8.55 -7.83
CA LEU A 49 2.09 8.19 -8.94
C LEU A 49 1.34 7.95 -10.27
N THR A 50 0.15 7.35 -10.21
CA THR A 50 -0.68 7.10 -11.40
C THR A 50 -1.21 8.40 -11.99
N LEU A 51 -1.44 9.41 -11.15
CA LEU A 51 -1.98 10.72 -11.54
C LEU A 51 -0.90 11.80 -11.67
N GLU A 52 0.37 11.50 -11.48
CA GLU A 52 1.47 12.46 -11.50
C GLU A 52 1.54 13.26 -12.81
N HIS A 53 1.33 12.59 -13.94
CA HIS A 53 1.30 13.21 -15.27
C HIS A 53 -0.11 13.61 -15.75
N VAL A 54 -1.12 13.42 -14.91
CA VAL A 54 -2.50 13.82 -15.17
C VAL A 54 -2.80 15.07 -14.36
N TYR A 55 -3.09 16.19 -15.02
CA TYR A 55 -3.39 17.48 -14.35
C TYR A 55 -4.67 17.48 -13.52
N ASP A 56 -5.27 16.33 -13.24
CA ASP A 56 -6.52 16.19 -12.50
C ASP A 56 -6.32 16.04 -10.98
N LYS A 57 -5.94 17.17 -10.33
CA LYS A 57 -5.86 17.23 -8.86
C LYS A 57 -7.19 16.95 -8.15
N ARG A 58 -8.33 17.02 -8.86
CA ARG A 58 -9.65 16.71 -8.28
C ARG A 58 -9.78 15.21 -8.06
N CYS A 59 -9.36 14.40 -9.04
CA CYS A 59 -9.40 12.94 -8.93
C CYS A 59 -8.63 12.46 -7.71
N LEU A 60 -7.40 12.93 -7.52
CA LEU A 60 -6.58 12.56 -6.37
C LEU A 60 -7.22 12.95 -5.03
N ARG A 61 -7.82 14.15 -4.94
CA ARG A 61 -8.52 14.60 -3.72
C ARG A 61 -9.76 13.77 -3.41
N ILE A 62 -10.55 13.43 -4.44
CA ILE A 62 -11.75 12.60 -4.26
C ILE A 62 -11.35 11.20 -3.82
N THR A 63 -10.38 10.58 -4.49
CA THR A 63 -9.85 9.27 -4.12
C THR A 63 -9.31 9.24 -2.70
N GLY A 64 -8.50 10.24 -2.32
CA GLY A 64 -7.98 10.35 -0.96
C GLY A 64 -9.08 10.49 0.10
N ARG A 65 -10.16 11.23 -0.20
CA ARG A 65 -11.31 11.33 0.71
C ARG A 65 -12.05 10.00 0.84
N ILE A 66 -12.25 9.27 -0.25
CA ILE A 66 -12.90 7.95 -0.21
C ILE A 66 -12.07 6.98 0.64
N VAL A 67 -10.76 6.92 0.43
CA VAL A 67 -9.84 6.09 1.22
C VAL A 67 -9.91 6.47 2.70
N LEU A 68 -9.91 7.77 3.02
CA LEU A 68 -10.03 8.25 4.39
C LEU A 68 -11.35 7.81 5.03
N ILE A 69 -12.48 7.95 4.33
CA ILE A 69 -13.80 7.54 4.82
C ILE A 69 -13.83 6.03 5.08
N LEU A 70 -13.30 5.21 4.16
CA LEU A 70 -13.21 3.76 4.33
C LEU A 70 -12.40 3.39 5.58
N ASN A 71 -11.27 4.07 5.82
CA ASN A 71 -10.46 3.86 7.02
C ASN A 71 -11.19 4.27 8.30
N ILE A 72 -11.89 5.40 8.31
CA ILE A 72 -12.67 5.86 9.47
C ILE A 72 -13.77 4.84 9.81
N ILE A 73 -14.49 4.35 8.80
CA ILE A 73 -15.51 3.32 9.00
C ILE A 73 -14.87 2.04 9.56
N PHE A 74 -13.74 1.61 8.99
CA PHE A 74 -13.02 0.42 9.46
C PHE A 74 -12.55 0.58 10.91
N TRP A 75 -11.98 1.72 11.28
CA TRP A 75 -11.58 2.01 12.67
C TRP A 75 -12.77 2.01 13.62
N GLY A 76 -13.92 2.55 13.19
CA GLY A 76 -15.16 2.47 13.96
C GLY A 76 -15.58 1.03 14.24
N ILE A 77 -15.45 0.13 13.26
CA ILE A 77 -15.74 -1.30 13.43
C ILE A 77 -14.73 -1.96 14.39
N VAL A 78 -13.43 -1.60 14.30
CA VAL A 78 -12.40 -2.12 15.23
C VAL A 78 -12.67 -1.66 16.66
N ILE A 79 -13.06 -0.41 16.88
CA ILE A 79 -13.42 0.11 18.19
C ILE A 79 -14.68 -0.60 18.72
N TRP A 80 -15.69 -0.77 17.87
CA TRP A 80 -16.89 -1.52 18.22
C TRP A 80 -16.59 -2.97 18.60
N ASN A 81 -15.60 -3.59 17.96
CA ASN A 81 -15.16 -4.94 18.27
C ASN A 81 -14.72 -5.15 19.72
N LEU A 82 -14.22 -4.10 20.40
CA LEU A 82 -13.81 -4.20 21.81
C LEU A 82 -14.96 -4.64 22.73
N ARG A 83 -16.22 -4.44 22.29
CA ARG A 83 -17.42 -4.86 23.03
C ARG A 83 -18.17 -6.01 22.38
N SER A 84 -18.15 -6.11 21.06
CA SER A 84 -19.01 -7.03 20.29
C SER A 84 -18.33 -8.35 19.91
N GLY A 85 -16.99 -8.39 19.87
CA GLY A 85 -16.25 -9.58 19.41
C GLY A 85 -16.47 -9.93 17.94
N VAL A 86 -16.99 -9.00 17.12
CA VAL A 86 -17.42 -9.27 15.74
C VAL A 86 -16.26 -9.53 14.78
N LEU A 87 -15.10 -8.89 15.02
CA LEU A 87 -13.87 -9.13 14.22
C LEU A 87 -13.08 -10.29 14.77
N PHE A 88 -12.88 -10.31 16.07
CA PHE A 88 -12.18 -11.36 16.80
C PHE A 88 -12.53 -11.25 18.29
N TYR A 89 -12.39 -12.35 19.00
CA TYR A 89 -12.50 -12.41 20.44
C TYR A 89 -11.56 -13.47 21.01
N PHE A 90 -11.36 -13.45 22.30
CA PHE A 90 -10.55 -14.43 23.02
C PHE A 90 -11.47 -15.29 23.91
N ASP A 91 -11.28 -16.62 23.82
CA ASP A 91 -11.94 -17.58 24.69
C ASP A 91 -11.41 -17.49 26.12
N GLU A 92 -12.04 -18.20 27.05
CA GLU A 92 -11.61 -18.30 28.47
C GLU A 92 -10.15 -18.74 28.63
N ASN A 93 -9.64 -19.53 27.68
CA ASN A 93 -8.25 -19.97 27.62
C ASN A 93 -7.30 -18.97 26.90
N GLN A 94 -7.73 -17.73 26.65
CA GLN A 94 -7.00 -16.70 25.89
C GLN A 94 -6.63 -17.12 24.45
N ILE A 95 -7.39 -18.06 23.86
CA ILE A 95 -7.21 -18.50 22.46
C ILE A 95 -7.92 -17.49 21.55
N TYR A 96 -7.20 -17.01 20.53
CA TYR A 96 -7.74 -16.11 19.51
C TYR A 96 -8.76 -16.82 18.60
N ILE A 97 -9.98 -16.31 18.58
CA ILE A 97 -11.05 -16.82 17.71
C ILE A 97 -11.46 -15.71 16.71
N ARG A 98 -11.53 -16.09 15.45
CA ARG A 98 -11.94 -15.18 14.37
C ARG A 98 -13.44 -14.96 14.39
N GLY A 99 -13.86 -13.70 14.47
CA GLY A 99 -15.27 -13.32 14.36
C GLY A 99 -15.79 -13.32 12.90
N PRO A 100 -17.11 -13.16 12.71
CA PRO A 100 -17.75 -13.18 11.41
C PRO A 100 -17.27 -12.09 10.45
N LEU A 101 -16.93 -10.91 10.97
CA LEU A 101 -16.43 -9.79 10.18
C LEU A 101 -14.88 -9.70 10.12
N ASN A 102 -14.16 -10.76 10.53
CA ASN A 102 -12.69 -10.77 10.52
C ASN A 102 -12.10 -10.42 9.13
N ARG A 103 -12.83 -10.70 8.06
CA ARG A 103 -12.41 -10.48 6.68
C ARG A 103 -12.66 -9.07 6.15
N ILE A 104 -13.28 -8.17 6.93
CA ILE A 104 -13.67 -6.84 6.44
C ILE A 104 -12.45 -5.99 6.06
N GLY A 105 -11.30 -6.17 6.71
CA GLY A 105 -10.04 -5.51 6.34
C GLY A 105 -9.61 -5.85 4.91
N TYR A 106 -9.76 -7.12 4.49
CA TYR A 106 -9.47 -7.52 3.11
C TYR A 106 -10.45 -6.90 2.10
N LEU A 107 -11.70 -6.69 2.50
CA LEU A 107 -12.69 -6.01 1.66
C LEU A 107 -12.29 -4.54 1.42
N VAL A 108 -11.87 -3.83 2.46
CA VAL A 108 -11.37 -2.45 2.34
C VAL A 108 -10.19 -2.40 1.37
N MET A 109 -9.19 -3.25 1.57
CA MET A 109 -8.02 -3.33 0.69
C MET A 109 -8.40 -3.69 -0.77
N ALA A 110 -9.37 -4.59 -0.96
CA ALA A 110 -9.86 -4.97 -2.29
C ALA A 110 -10.54 -3.80 -3.00
N ILE A 111 -11.33 -2.99 -2.27
CA ILE A 111 -11.97 -1.78 -2.81
C ILE A 111 -10.90 -0.77 -3.23
N GLU A 112 -9.91 -0.52 -2.39
CA GLU A 112 -8.80 0.40 -2.70
C GLU A 112 -7.99 -0.07 -3.92
N MET A 113 -7.72 -1.37 -4.02
CA MET A 113 -7.04 -1.96 -5.18
C MET A 113 -7.88 -1.85 -6.44
N LEU A 114 -9.19 -2.11 -6.36
CA LEU A 114 -10.10 -1.95 -7.49
C LEU A 114 -10.13 -0.51 -7.98
N MET A 115 -10.22 0.46 -7.06
CA MET A 115 -10.15 1.89 -7.40
C MET A 115 -8.84 2.23 -8.11
N LEU A 116 -7.71 1.70 -7.64
CA LEU A 116 -6.39 1.90 -8.27
C LEU A 116 -6.35 1.34 -9.69
N VAL A 117 -6.86 0.13 -9.90
CA VAL A 117 -6.93 -0.51 -11.22
C VAL A 117 -7.82 0.30 -12.16
N LEU A 118 -8.99 0.77 -11.71
CA LEU A 118 -9.87 1.61 -12.52
C LEU A 118 -9.21 2.95 -12.88
N CYS A 119 -8.53 3.57 -11.93
CA CYS A 119 -7.76 4.80 -12.17
C CYS A 119 -6.65 4.57 -13.21
N TYR A 120 -5.92 3.47 -13.09
CA TYR A 120 -4.90 3.07 -14.06
C TYR A 120 -5.50 2.82 -15.46
N MET A 121 -6.60 2.06 -15.56
CA MET A 121 -7.24 1.76 -16.84
C MET A 121 -7.66 3.05 -17.58
N ARG A 122 -8.17 4.03 -16.84
CA ARG A 122 -8.55 5.33 -17.37
C ARG A 122 -7.34 6.13 -17.89
N ASN A 123 -6.22 6.06 -17.19
CA ASN A 123 -5.04 6.90 -17.45
C ASN A 123 -3.84 6.11 -17.99
N ARG A 124 -4.03 4.90 -18.50
CA ARG A 124 -2.97 3.93 -18.85
C ARG A 124 -1.86 4.45 -19.77
N ARG A 125 -2.15 5.49 -20.57
CA ARG A 125 -1.20 6.08 -21.52
C ARG A 125 -0.23 7.06 -20.85
N SER A 126 -0.62 7.63 -19.73
CA SER A 126 0.15 8.66 -19.00
C SER A 126 0.88 8.09 -17.78
N VAL A 127 0.84 6.77 -17.57
CA VAL A 127 1.43 6.12 -16.40
C VAL A 127 2.82 5.58 -16.74
N SER A 128 3.81 5.88 -15.90
CA SER A 128 5.18 5.41 -16.07
C SER A 128 5.29 3.87 -16.00
N ARG A 129 6.26 3.30 -16.74
CA ARG A 129 6.45 1.84 -16.84
C ARG A 129 6.64 1.15 -15.47
N PRO A 130 7.41 1.70 -14.51
CA PRO A 130 7.56 1.10 -13.18
C PRO A 130 6.22 0.98 -12.44
N VAL A 131 5.39 2.03 -12.50
CA VAL A 131 4.06 2.05 -11.87
C VAL A 131 3.14 1.00 -12.50
N VAL A 132 3.16 0.87 -13.82
CA VAL A 132 2.39 -0.17 -14.53
C VAL A 132 2.80 -1.57 -14.08
N ARG A 133 4.10 -1.83 -13.97
CA ARG A 133 4.62 -3.12 -13.51
C ARG A 133 4.12 -3.42 -12.11
N PHE A 134 4.20 -2.45 -11.20
CA PHE A 134 3.72 -2.57 -9.83
C PHE A 134 2.22 -2.89 -9.78
N ILE A 135 1.38 -2.11 -10.47
CA ILE A 135 -0.08 -2.32 -10.51
C ILE A 135 -0.46 -3.71 -11.04
N ARG A 136 0.34 -4.28 -11.95
CA ARG A 136 0.10 -5.63 -12.47
C ARG A 136 0.56 -6.74 -11.54
N THR A 137 1.68 -6.55 -10.83
CA THR A 137 2.25 -7.59 -9.96
C THR A 137 1.59 -7.66 -8.61
N MET A 138 1.15 -6.53 -8.03
CA MET A 138 0.59 -6.49 -6.69
C MET A 138 -0.67 -7.32 -6.48
N PRO A 139 -1.69 -7.29 -7.38
CA PRO A 139 -2.87 -8.14 -7.24
C PRO A 139 -2.53 -9.63 -7.25
N VAL A 140 -1.53 -10.03 -8.05
CA VAL A 140 -1.09 -11.43 -8.15
C VAL A 140 -0.44 -11.87 -6.84
N ILE A 141 0.46 -11.06 -6.30
CA ILE A 141 1.12 -11.33 -5.00
C ILE A 141 0.08 -11.37 -3.89
N ALA A 142 -0.86 -10.42 -3.86
CA ALA A 142 -1.94 -10.40 -2.89
C ALA A 142 -2.81 -11.66 -2.96
N ALA A 143 -3.19 -12.10 -4.17
CA ALA A 143 -3.97 -13.32 -4.37
C ALA A 143 -3.21 -14.56 -3.86
N ILE A 144 -1.92 -14.67 -4.17
CA ILE A 144 -1.05 -15.75 -3.67
C ILE A 144 -1.03 -15.75 -2.14
N CYS A 145 -0.83 -14.59 -1.51
CA CYS A 145 -0.80 -14.47 -0.04
C CYS A 145 -2.13 -14.86 0.59
N ILE A 146 -3.28 -14.44 0.00
CA ILE A 146 -4.62 -14.82 0.49
C ILE A 146 -4.83 -16.33 0.41
N VAL A 147 -4.43 -16.98 -0.70
CA VAL A 147 -4.52 -18.42 -0.86
C VAL A 147 -3.66 -19.15 0.17
N PHE A 148 -2.39 -18.73 0.34
CA PHE A 148 -1.50 -19.32 1.35
C PHE A 148 -2.07 -19.16 2.76
N GLN A 149 -2.60 -17.99 3.11
CA GLN A 149 -3.21 -17.77 4.42
C GLN A 149 -4.51 -18.53 4.64
N HIS A 150 -5.21 -18.89 3.55
CA HIS A 150 -6.38 -19.76 3.65
C HIS A 150 -5.99 -21.21 3.93
N ILE A 151 -4.88 -21.69 3.34
CA ILE A 151 -4.35 -23.04 3.52
C ILE A 151 -3.69 -23.17 4.91
N TYR A 152 -2.84 -22.23 5.26
CA TYR A 152 -2.07 -22.22 6.52
C TYR A 152 -2.65 -21.21 7.50
N LYS A 153 -3.71 -21.60 8.22
CA LYS A 153 -4.46 -20.71 9.12
C LYS A 153 -3.65 -20.20 10.30
N ASP A 154 -2.63 -20.95 10.72
CA ASP A 154 -1.79 -20.65 11.88
C ASP A 154 -0.63 -19.69 11.54
N LEU A 155 -0.35 -19.47 10.26
CA LEU A 155 0.69 -18.53 9.83
C LEU A 155 0.12 -17.12 9.69
N GLN A 156 0.69 -16.17 10.45
CA GLN A 156 0.38 -14.75 10.33
C GLN A 156 1.15 -14.12 9.15
N LEU A 157 0.80 -14.50 7.91
CA LEU A 157 1.48 -14.04 6.70
C LEU A 157 1.26 -12.56 6.38
N ASN A 158 0.29 -11.91 7.00
CA ASN A 158 -0.03 -10.50 6.73
C ASN A 158 1.17 -9.57 6.97
N GLY A 159 1.92 -9.76 8.06
CA GLY A 159 3.10 -8.95 8.36
C GLY A 159 4.22 -9.14 7.34
N MET A 160 4.46 -10.38 6.93
CA MET A 160 5.46 -10.70 5.90
C MET A 160 5.08 -10.10 4.54
N PHE A 161 3.80 -10.20 4.15
CA PHE A 161 3.29 -9.57 2.93
C PHE A 161 3.48 -8.06 2.96
N MET A 162 3.13 -7.40 4.07
CA MET A 162 3.34 -5.97 4.24
C MET A 162 4.82 -5.57 4.15
N ALA A 163 5.71 -6.36 4.73
CA ALA A 163 7.15 -6.12 4.64
C ALA A 163 7.66 -6.21 3.19
N ILE A 164 7.22 -7.22 2.44
CA ILE A 164 7.57 -7.39 1.02
C ILE A 164 7.05 -6.21 0.20
N VAL A 165 5.80 -5.82 0.41
CA VAL A 165 5.19 -4.68 -0.29
C VAL A 165 5.94 -3.39 -0.01
N ASN A 166 6.25 -3.09 1.25
CA ASN A 166 7.04 -1.93 1.64
C ASN A 166 8.45 -1.95 1.03
N MET A 167 9.10 -3.12 0.99
CA MET A 167 10.42 -3.29 0.37
C MET A 167 10.37 -3.02 -1.14
N VAL A 168 9.37 -3.53 -1.84
CA VAL A 168 9.21 -3.30 -3.29
C VAL A 168 9.01 -1.81 -3.59
N ILE A 169 8.27 -1.10 -2.74
CA ILE A 169 8.09 0.35 -2.88
C ILE A 169 9.38 1.08 -2.61
N PHE A 170 10.05 0.75 -1.52
CA PHE A 170 11.33 1.37 -1.19
C PHE A 170 12.33 1.23 -2.33
N ILE A 171 12.45 0.04 -2.93
CA ILE A 171 13.29 -0.20 -4.10
C ILE A 171 12.82 0.65 -5.29
N SER A 172 11.52 0.74 -5.54
CA SER A 172 10.96 1.56 -6.62
C SER A 172 11.23 3.05 -6.43
N PHE A 173 11.24 3.53 -5.18
CA PHE A 173 11.64 4.90 -4.83
C PHE A 173 13.14 5.16 -5.03
N GLN A 174 13.97 4.22 -4.64
CA GLN A 174 15.42 4.33 -4.81
C GLN A 174 15.77 4.44 -6.31
N THR A 175 15.10 3.66 -7.15
CA THR A 175 15.28 3.71 -8.60
C THR A 175 14.92 5.09 -9.17
N ARG A 176 13.85 5.72 -8.68
CA ARG A 176 13.47 7.07 -9.11
C ARG A 176 14.47 8.15 -8.66
N ARG A 177 15.08 8.03 -7.48
CA ARG A 177 16.13 8.96 -7.05
C ARG A 177 17.34 8.93 -7.97
N SER A 178 17.64 7.80 -8.60
CA SER A 178 18.73 7.68 -9.58
C SER A 178 18.41 8.32 -10.94
N GLU A 179 17.19 8.79 -11.17
CA GLU A 179 16.77 9.52 -12.39
C GLU A 179 17.08 11.01 -12.32
N VAL A 180 17.56 11.51 -11.18
CA VAL A 180 17.95 12.90 -10.97
C VAL A 180 19.47 13.00 -10.91
N ASP A 181 20.02 14.00 -11.57
CA ASP A 181 21.45 14.35 -11.44
C ASP A 181 21.73 14.86 -10.02
N SER A 182 22.74 14.30 -9.35
CA SER A 182 23.04 14.57 -7.95
C SER A 182 23.58 15.98 -7.68
N LEU A 183 24.08 16.66 -8.71
CA LEU A 183 24.66 18.01 -8.59
C LEU A 183 23.63 19.09 -8.89
N THR A 184 22.85 18.91 -9.94
CA THR A 184 21.93 19.94 -10.43
C THR A 184 20.50 19.75 -9.95
N PHE A 185 20.16 18.57 -9.41
CA PHE A 185 18.80 18.14 -9.04
C PHE A 185 17.79 18.20 -10.20
N ILE A 186 18.29 18.23 -11.44
CA ILE A 186 17.50 18.18 -12.67
C ILE A 186 17.45 16.73 -13.16
N GLY A 187 16.40 16.36 -13.87
CA GLY A 187 16.28 15.02 -14.47
C GLY A 187 17.48 14.72 -15.36
N ASN A 188 18.06 13.53 -15.18
CA ASN A 188 19.17 13.08 -16.01
C ASN A 188 18.66 12.59 -17.39
N ARG A 189 19.57 12.11 -18.22
CA ARG A 189 19.26 11.61 -19.57
C ARG A 189 18.13 10.57 -19.57
N ASN A 190 18.11 9.66 -18.59
CA ASN A 190 17.09 8.61 -18.52
C ASN A 190 15.71 9.19 -18.21
N SER A 191 15.63 10.12 -17.25
CA SER A 191 14.41 10.85 -16.93
C SER A 191 13.86 11.61 -18.14
N PHE A 192 14.73 12.27 -18.90
CA PHE A 192 14.33 12.95 -20.14
C PHE A 192 13.69 12.01 -21.16
N PHE A 193 14.31 10.85 -21.42
CA PHE A 193 13.75 9.88 -22.38
C PHE A 193 12.44 9.24 -21.88
N GLU A 194 12.29 9.01 -20.57
CA GLU A 194 11.04 8.52 -20.00
C GLU A 194 9.92 9.55 -20.17
N GLU A 195 10.15 10.81 -19.79
CA GLU A 195 9.18 11.90 -19.95
C GLU A 195 8.80 12.10 -21.42
N LEU A 196 9.79 12.09 -22.33
CA LEU A 196 9.57 12.19 -23.76
C LEU A 196 8.67 11.06 -24.27
N SER A 197 8.94 9.82 -23.86
CA SER A 197 8.17 8.64 -24.27
C SER A 197 6.72 8.71 -23.76
N LEU A 198 6.50 9.21 -22.55
CA LEU A 198 5.18 9.40 -21.95
C LEU A 198 4.38 10.47 -22.71
N ARG A 199 5.00 11.60 -23.06
CA ARG A 199 4.34 12.68 -23.81
C ARG A 199 3.95 12.25 -25.22
N ILE A 200 4.82 11.50 -25.90
CA ILE A 200 4.51 10.90 -27.21
C ILE A 200 3.33 9.92 -27.08
N ALA A 201 3.36 9.02 -26.08
CA ALA A 201 2.30 8.05 -25.87
C ALA A 201 0.95 8.68 -25.52
N SER A 202 0.95 9.80 -24.78
CA SER A 202 -0.24 10.56 -24.40
C SER A 202 -0.73 11.51 -25.50
N ARG A 203 -0.03 11.61 -26.64
CA ARG A 203 -0.32 12.53 -27.74
C ARG A 203 -0.40 14.01 -27.30
N GLN A 204 0.44 14.39 -26.36
CA GLN A 204 0.54 15.80 -25.93
C GLN A 204 1.47 16.57 -26.87
N TYR A 205 1.12 17.82 -27.16
CA TYR A 205 2.04 18.73 -27.86
C TYR A 205 3.16 19.14 -26.90
N PHE A 206 4.41 19.07 -27.35
CA PHE A 206 5.57 19.51 -26.62
C PHE A 206 6.66 20.04 -27.58
N GLN A 207 7.51 20.87 -27.05
CA GLN A 207 8.71 21.34 -27.76
C GLN A 207 9.95 20.93 -26.98
N VAL A 208 10.99 20.51 -27.70
CA VAL A 208 12.29 20.18 -27.10
C VAL A 208 13.26 21.30 -27.48
N VAL A 209 13.86 21.93 -26.47
CA VAL A 209 14.87 22.96 -26.67
C VAL A 209 16.19 22.40 -26.16
N LEU A 210 17.19 22.33 -27.04
CA LEU A 210 18.55 21.93 -26.69
C LEU A 210 19.38 23.20 -26.48
N VAL A 211 19.90 23.38 -25.27
CA VAL A 211 20.78 24.49 -24.92
C VAL A 211 22.20 23.95 -24.78
N CYS A 212 23.13 24.40 -25.65
CA CYS A 212 24.53 24.07 -25.55
C CYS A 212 25.30 25.27 -25.00
N LEU A 213 25.98 25.06 -23.85
CA LEU A 213 26.90 26.04 -23.29
C LEU A 213 28.26 25.86 -23.96
N LYS A 214 28.73 26.88 -24.71
CA LYS A 214 30.07 26.93 -25.27
C LYS A 214 31.03 27.45 -24.20
N GLN A 215 32.19 26.79 -24.05
CA GLN A 215 33.25 27.17 -23.09
C GLN A 215 32.86 27.08 -21.61
N PHE A 216 32.57 25.86 -21.18
CA PHE A 216 32.61 25.51 -19.76
C PHE A 216 34.03 24.98 -19.48
N SER A 217 34.90 25.87 -19.01
CA SER A 217 36.22 25.50 -18.48
C SER A 217 36.20 25.60 -16.95
#